data_156ab5774eebeedc36d388d6216af28f
#
_entry.id   156ab5774eebeedc36d388d6216af28f
#
_cell.length_a   1.000
_cell.length_b   1.000
_cell.length_c   1.000
_cell.angle_alpha   90.00
_cell.angle_beta   90.00
_cell.angle_gamma   90.00
#
_symmetry.space_group_name_H-M   'P 1'
#
loop_
_entity.id
_entity.type
_entity.pdbx_description
1 polymer ?
#
loop_
_entity_poly.entity_id
_entity_poly.type
_entity_poly.pdbx_seq_one_letter_code
_entity_poly.pdbx_strand_id
1 'polypeptide(L)'
;IGREGVERLAQARVAVFGIGGVGGYVVEALARSGIGALDLFDGDQVSLTNINRQIIALEGTVGRPKVEVAKERVLQINPDCRVEARQLFFTPENAGEVDFTRYDYVADAIDTVTSKIELLRLCREAGVPAISCMGAGNKLDPTAFRVAPVEQTSVCPLARVMRRELKRRGVTGVKAVYSTEEARTPQAAQEGDSKGTAGRPTPG
;
A
#
# COMPACT_ATOMS: atom_id res chain seq x y z
N ILE A 1 -1.13 15.87 18.79
CA ILE A 1 -1.79 14.69 19.42
C ILE A 1 -1.49 14.55 20.91
N GLY A 2 -0.57 15.40 21.44
CA GLY A 2 -0.15 15.35 22.83
C GLY A 2 0.64 14.09 23.21
N ARG A 3 1.03 14.02 24.50
CA ARG A 3 1.87 12.93 25.04
C ARG A 3 1.13 11.57 24.96
N GLU A 4 -0.13 11.55 25.37
CA GLU A 4 -0.96 10.34 25.32
C GLU A 4 -1.08 9.76 23.90
N GLY A 5 -1.25 10.61 22.90
CA GLY A 5 -1.31 10.18 21.50
C GLY A 5 0.02 9.60 21.01
N VAL A 6 1.16 10.16 21.44
CA VAL A 6 2.50 9.63 21.12
C VAL A 6 2.70 8.27 21.79
N GLU A 7 2.32 8.13 23.06
CA GLU A 7 2.42 6.88 23.81
C GLU A 7 1.56 5.77 23.17
N ARG A 8 0.35 6.10 22.71
CA ARG A 8 -0.51 5.15 21.97
C ARG A 8 0.11 4.70 20.65
N LEU A 9 0.71 5.62 19.88
CA LEU A 9 1.42 5.26 18.65
C LEU A 9 2.62 4.35 18.91
N ALA A 10 3.40 4.63 19.96
CA ALA A 10 4.55 3.83 20.34
C ALA A 10 4.19 2.39 20.79
N GLN A 11 2.92 2.13 21.13
CA GLN A 11 2.44 0.80 21.48
C GLN A 11 1.76 0.09 20.31
N ALA A 12 1.35 0.83 19.27
CA ALA A 12 0.59 0.30 18.16
C ALA A 12 1.45 -0.51 17.17
N ARG A 13 0.82 -1.54 16.58
CA ARG A 13 1.38 -2.37 15.52
C ARG A 13 0.54 -2.25 14.24
N VAL A 14 1.17 -1.85 13.16
CA VAL A 14 0.51 -1.66 11.86
C VAL A 14 1.12 -2.60 10.82
N ALA A 15 0.27 -3.29 10.05
CA ALA A 15 0.71 -4.01 8.86
C ALA A 15 0.52 -3.16 7.60
N VAL A 16 1.52 -3.16 6.74
CA VAL A 16 1.48 -2.49 5.43
C VAL A 16 1.71 -3.52 4.34
N PHE A 17 0.71 -3.71 3.50
CA PHE A 17 0.75 -4.63 2.37
C PHE A 17 0.97 -3.87 1.06
N GLY A 18 2.08 -4.18 0.38
CA GLY A 18 2.56 -3.48 -0.80
C GLY A 18 3.45 -2.28 -0.44
N ILE A 19 4.75 -2.36 -0.76
CA ILE A 19 5.77 -1.32 -0.48
C ILE A 19 6.18 -0.65 -1.80
N GLY A 20 5.17 -0.25 -2.56
CA GLY A 20 5.33 0.46 -3.82
C GLY A 20 5.28 1.99 -3.69
N GLY A 21 4.75 2.66 -4.74
CA GLY A 21 4.63 4.12 -4.79
C GLY A 21 3.68 4.71 -3.76
N VAL A 22 2.73 3.94 -3.23
CA VAL A 22 1.82 4.35 -2.15
C VAL A 22 2.32 3.84 -0.81
N GLY A 23 2.51 2.51 -0.68
CA GLY A 23 2.87 1.91 0.61
C GLY A 23 4.22 2.37 1.15
N GLY A 24 5.20 2.67 0.30
CA GLY A 24 6.46 3.25 0.74
C GLY A 24 6.29 4.57 1.49
N TYR A 25 5.41 5.46 1.02
CA TYR A 25 5.08 6.71 1.71
C TYR A 25 4.24 6.49 2.98
N VAL A 26 3.38 5.47 3.00
CA VAL A 26 2.65 5.09 4.23
C VAL A 26 3.64 4.65 5.30
N VAL A 27 4.62 3.80 4.97
CA VAL A 27 5.68 3.35 5.88
C VAL A 27 6.49 4.53 6.41
N GLU A 28 6.91 5.44 5.52
CA GLU A 28 7.64 6.65 5.87
C GLU A 28 6.87 7.52 6.88
N ALA A 29 5.58 7.77 6.62
CA ALA A 29 4.73 8.57 7.48
C ALA A 29 4.53 7.92 8.85
N LEU A 30 4.29 6.60 8.91
CA LEU A 30 4.12 5.86 10.16
C LEU A 30 5.41 5.85 11.00
N ALA A 31 6.58 5.62 10.37
CA ALA A 31 7.86 5.66 11.05
C ALA A 31 8.10 7.04 11.70
N ARG A 32 7.87 8.13 10.96
CA ARG A 32 8.01 9.51 11.46
C ARG A 32 6.99 9.91 12.51
N SER A 33 5.84 9.23 12.54
CA SER A 33 4.82 9.43 13.57
C SER A 33 5.12 8.72 14.89
N GLY A 34 6.21 7.93 14.95
CA GLY A 34 6.61 7.23 16.17
C GLY A 34 5.84 5.92 16.41
N ILE A 35 5.41 5.24 15.34
CA ILE A 35 4.75 3.93 15.47
C ILE A 35 5.68 2.90 16.13
N GLY A 36 5.16 2.07 17.03
CA GLY A 36 5.95 1.11 17.80
C GLY A 36 6.30 -0.17 17.07
N ALA A 37 5.48 -0.61 16.12
CA ALA A 37 5.77 -1.79 15.32
C ALA A 37 5.18 -1.70 13.90
N LEU A 38 5.94 -2.18 12.92
CA LEU A 38 5.55 -2.27 11.50
C LEU A 38 5.83 -3.66 10.97
N ASP A 39 4.82 -4.29 10.36
CA ASP A 39 4.99 -5.48 9.56
C ASP A 39 4.83 -5.11 8.08
N LEU A 40 5.86 -5.35 7.30
CA LEU A 40 5.96 -4.94 5.90
C LEU A 40 5.86 -6.16 4.99
N PHE A 41 4.90 -6.15 4.06
CA PHE A 41 4.65 -7.25 3.12
C PHE A 41 4.80 -6.76 1.69
N ASP A 42 5.77 -7.28 0.95
CA ASP A 42 5.95 -7.08 -0.49
C ASP A 42 6.86 -8.17 -1.03
N GLY A 43 6.51 -8.81 -2.13
CA GLY A 43 7.31 -9.88 -2.73
C GLY A 43 8.39 -9.38 -3.69
N ASP A 44 8.33 -8.11 -4.10
CA ASP A 44 9.19 -7.55 -5.14
C ASP A 44 10.59 -7.16 -4.62
N GLN A 45 11.48 -7.04 -5.60
CA GLN A 45 12.74 -6.31 -5.47
C GLN A 45 12.61 -4.90 -6.06
N VAL A 46 13.45 -4.00 -5.61
CA VAL A 46 13.58 -2.65 -6.19
C VAL A 46 14.08 -2.78 -7.62
N SER A 47 13.39 -2.16 -8.55
CA SER A 47 13.81 -2.07 -9.96
C SER A 47 14.12 -0.63 -10.35
N LEU A 48 14.94 -0.44 -11.38
CA LEU A 48 15.31 0.87 -11.91
C LEU A 48 14.08 1.71 -12.26
N THR A 49 13.04 1.08 -12.80
CA THR A 49 11.78 1.73 -13.17
C THR A 49 10.94 2.20 -11.98
N ASN A 50 11.32 1.83 -10.76
CA ASN A 50 10.63 2.27 -9.54
C ASN A 50 11.11 3.65 -9.05
N ILE A 51 12.30 4.09 -9.46
CA ILE A 51 12.95 5.33 -8.96
C ILE A 51 12.06 6.56 -9.19
N ASN A 52 11.28 6.56 -10.25
CA ASN A 52 10.41 7.69 -10.60
C ASN A 52 9.28 7.98 -9.59
N ARG A 53 8.94 7.01 -8.69
CA ARG A 53 7.77 7.17 -7.79
C ARG A 53 7.85 6.45 -6.45
N GLN A 54 8.81 5.53 -6.24
CA GLN A 54 8.92 4.77 -4.99
C GLN A 54 10.03 5.35 -4.12
N ILE A 55 9.68 5.80 -2.91
CA ILE A 55 10.62 6.50 -2.02
C ILE A 55 11.82 5.66 -1.60
N ILE A 56 11.67 4.32 -1.58
CA ILE A 56 12.73 3.38 -1.23
C ILE A 56 13.65 3.04 -2.41
N ALA A 57 13.23 3.40 -3.64
CA ALA A 57 13.97 3.06 -4.85
C ALA A 57 15.02 4.14 -5.16
N LEU A 58 16.26 3.79 -4.99
CA LEU A 58 17.46 4.57 -5.28
C LEU A 58 18.40 3.73 -6.13
N GLU A 59 19.35 4.35 -6.84
CA GLU A 59 20.37 3.63 -7.62
C GLU A 59 21.06 2.53 -6.79
N GLY A 60 21.45 2.83 -5.56
CA GLY A 60 22.12 1.90 -4.66
C GLY A 60 21.22 0.83 -4.04
N THR A 61 19.90 0.87 -4.26
CA THR A 61 18.95 -0.11 -3.71
C THR A 61 18.38 -1.06 -4.76
N VAL A 62 18.67 -0.84 -6.06
CA VAL A 62 18.21 -1.69 -7.16
C VAL A 62 18.66 -3.15 -6.95
N GLY A 63 17.73 -4.10 -7.14
CA GLY A 63 17.95 -5.53 -6.94
C GLY A 63 17.76 -6.03 -5.50
N ARG A 64 17.57 -5.14 -4.53
CA ARG A 64 17.32 -5.52 -3.14
C ARG A 64 15.84 -5.72 -2.87
N PRO A 65 15.45 -6.64 -1.96
CA PRO A 65 14.05 -6.79 -1.55
C PRO A 65 13.49 -5.47 -1.01
N LYS A 66 12.31 -5.06 -1.50
CA LYS A 66 11.68 -3.78 -1.09
C LYS A 66 11.46 -3.70 0.42
N VAL A 67 11.02 -4.80 1.02
CA VAL A 67 10.74 -4.86 2.47
C VAL A 67 12.00 -4.66 3.31
N GLU A 68 13.16 -5.16 2.86
CA GLU A 68 14.42 -4.97 3.58
C GLU A 68 14.92 -3.52 3.47
N VAL A 69 14.84 -2.93 2.28
CA VAL A 69 15.19 -1.52 2.08
C VAL A 69 14.28 -0.61 2.92
N ALA A 70 12.98 -0.90 2.95
CA ALA A 70 12.03 -0.16 3.76
C ALA A 70 12.32 -0.31 5.27
N LYS A 71 12.64 -1.52 5.73
CA LYS A 71 13.03 -1.78 7.13
C LYS A 71 14.24 -0.97 7.55
N GLU A 72 15.32 -0.99 6.76
CA GLU A 72 16.51 -0.19 7.03
C GLU A 72 16.16 1.30 7.16
N ARG A 73 15.32 1.80 6.24
CA ARG A 73 14.89 3.19 6.26
C ARG A 73 14.06 3.53 7.50
N VAL A 74 13.14 2.65 7.91
CA VAL A 74 12.35 2.83 9.15
C VAL A 74 13.27 2.94 10.35
N LEU A 75 14.25 2.04 10.48
CA LEU A 75 15.17 2.02 11.62
C LEU A 75 16.12 3.23 11.65
N GLN A 76 16.42 3.85 10.50
CA GLN A 76 17.15 5.13 10.46
C GLN A 76 16.29 6.32 10.91
N ILE A 77 14.96 6.23 10.78
CA ILE A 77 14.01 7.29 11.18
C ILE A 77 13.57 7.09 12.64
N ASN A 78 13.21 5.87 12.99
CA ASN A 78 12.70 5.48 14.31
C ASN A 78 13.40 4.18 14.76
N PRO A 79 14.56 4.32 15.44
CA PRO A 79 15.36 3.17 15.89
C PRO A 79 14.62 2.23 16.84
N ASP A 80 13.63 2.74 17.57
CA ASP A 80 12.87 1.99 18.57
C ASP A 80 11.71 1.17 17.93
N CYS A 81 11.43 1.39 16.64
CA CYS A 81 10.37 0.67 15.93
C CYS A 81 10.76 -0.81 15.72
N ARG A 82 9.87 -1.72 16.09
CA ARG A 82 10.02 -3.14 15.78
C ARG A 82 9.53 -3.40 14.36
N VAL A 83 10.42 -3.80 13.46
CA VAL A 83 10.08 -4.00 12.03
C VAL A 83 10.23 -5.45 11.65
N GLU A 84 9.14 -6.09 11.22
CA GLU A 84 9.14 -7.38 10.55
C GLU A 84 9.06 -7.16 9.03
N ALA A 85 10.07 -7.58 8.29
CA ALA A 85 10.11 -7.54 6.83
C ALA A 85 9.76 -8.93 6.30
N ARG A 86 8.69 -9.03 5.51
CA ARG A 86 8.22 -10.29 4.92
C ARG A 86 8.22 -10.16 3.40
N GLN A 87 9.20 -10.78 2.75
CA GLN A 87 9.26 -10.85 1.28
C GLN A 87 8.22 -11.86 0.80
N LEU A 88 6.95 -11.42 0.73
CA LEU A 88 5.80 -12.25 0.43
C LEU A 88 4.81 -11.50 -0.46
N PHE A 89 4.44 -12.10 -1.60
CA PHE A 89 3.24 -11.71 -2.32
C PHE A 89 2.03 -12.26 -1.58
N PHE A 90 1.26 -11.38 -0.95
CA PHE A 90 0.03 -11.78 -0.28
C PHE A 90 -1.02 -12.21 -1.31
N THR A 91 -1.51 -13.43 -1.20
CA THR A 91 -2.53 -14.02 -2.05
C THR A 91 -3.55 -14.81 -1.22
N PRO A 92 -4.73 -15.15 -1.76
CA PRO A 92 -5.68 -16.00 -1.04
C PRO A 92 -5.10 -17.34 -0.60
N GLU A 93 -4.15 -17.90 -1.35
CA GLU A 93 -3.55 -19.22 -1.09
C GLU A 93 -2.64 -19.22 0.14
N ASN A 94 -1.96 -18.08 0.41
CA ASN A 94 -1.05 -17.96 1.55
C ASN A 94 -1.59 -17.06 2.68
N ALA A 95 -2.82 -16.62 2.56
CA ALA A 95 -3.45 -15.71 3.54
C ALA A 95 -3.49 -16.26 4.97
N GLY A 96 -3.54 -17.59 5.12
CA GLY A 96 -3.47 -18.27 6.42
C GLY A 96 -2.12 -18.15 7.14
N GLU A 97 -1.07 -17.68 6.48
CA GLU A 97 0.25 -17.44 7.10
C GLU A 97 0.30 -16.13 7.90
N VAL A 98 -0.75 -15.29 7.81
CA VAL A 98 -0.82 -13.98 8.47
C VAL A 98 -1.88 -13.98 9.55
N ASP A 99 -1.45 -13.78 10.79
CA ASP A 99 -2.34 -13.59 11.93
C ASP A 99 -2.74 -12.10 12.03
N PHE A 100 -3.92 -11.77 11.51
CA PHE A 100 -4.45 -10.40 11.51
C PHE A 100 -4.78 -9.89 12.91
N THR A 101 -5.03 -10.76 13.90
CA THR A 101 -5.38 -10.34 15.27
C THR A 101 -4.24 -9.62 15.99
N ARG A 102 -3.02 -9.69 15.45
CA ARG A 102 -1.83 -9.02 15.97
C ARG A 102 -1.77 -7.52 15.67
N TYR A 103 -2.63 -7.01 14.79
CA TYR A 103 -2.53 -5.64 14.29
C TYR A 103 -3.61 -4.73 14.86
N ASP A 104 -3.22 -3.51 15.19
CA ASP A 104 -4.15 -2.44 15.53
C ASP A 104 -4.74 -1.78 14.28
N TYR A 105 -4.02 -1.86 13.15
CA TYR A 105 -4.45 -1.31 11.87
C TYR A 105 -3.77 -1.99 10.68
N VAL A 106 -4.45 -2.02 9.54
CA VAL A 106 -3.91 -2.54 8.28
C VAL A 106 -4.00 -1.49 7.18
N ALA A 107 -2.88 -1.23 6.50
CA ALA A 107 -2.82 -0.40 5.31
C ALA A 107 -2.64 -1.29 4.07
N ASP A 108 -3.63 -1.26 3.19
CA ASP A 108 -3.65 -2.00 1.93
C ASP A 108 -3.21 -1.08 0.78
N ALA A 109 -2.01 -1.32 0.27
CA ALA A 109 -1.45 -0.67 -0.91
C ALA A 109 -1.08 -1.67 -2.03
N ILE A 110 -1.70 -2.87 -2.01
CA ILE A 110 -1.56 -3.89 -3.06
C ILE A 110 -2.21 -3.41 -4.36
N ASP A 111 -1.72 -3.82 -5.50
CA ASP A 111 -2.30 -3.52 -6.83
C ASP A 111 -3.22 -4.63 -7.36
N THR A 112 -3.13 -5.85 -6.84
CA THR A 112 -3.90 -7.02 -7.29
C THR A 112 -5.26 -7.09 -6.60
N VAL A 113 -6.32 -7.04 -7.39
CA VAL A 113 -7.72 -6.98 -6.90
C VAL A 113 -8.09 -8.16 -6.01
N THR A 114 -7.73 -9.38 -6.40
CA THR A 114 -8.04 -10.59 -5.62
C THR A 114 -7.42 -10.57 -4.24
N SER A 115 -6.15 -10.16 -4.17
CA SER A 115 -5.42 -10.02 -2.90
C SER A 115 -6.00 -8.92 -2.02
N LYS A 116 -6.36 -7.76 -2.59
CA LYS A 116 -7.03 -6.68 -1.84
C LYS A 116 -8.35 -7.14 -1.22
N ILE A 117 -9.16 -7.87 -1.97
CA ILE A 117 -10.45 -8.37 -1.51
C ILE A 117 -10.26 -9.35 -0.34
N GLU A 118 -9.34 -10.29 -0.48
CA GLU A 118 -9.06 -11.29 0.55
C GLU A 118 -8.50 -10.64 1.82
N LEU A 119 -7.54 -9.71 1.67
CA LEU A 119 -6.98 -8.93 2.77
C LEU A 119 -8.07 -8.23 3.59
N LEU A 120 -8.96 -7.50 2.93
CA LEU A 120 -10.01 -6.74 3.57
C LEU A 120 -11.08 -7.63 4.20
N ARG A 121 -11.35 -8.81 3.61
CA ARG A 121 -12.23 -9.82 4.19
C ARG A 121 -11.67 -10.34 5.50
N LEU A 122 -10.39 -10.70 5.53
CA LEU A 122 -9.71 -11.20 6.73
C LEU A 122 -9.57 -10.13 7.81
N CYS A 123 -9.27 -8.88 7.44
CA CYS A 123 -9.31 -7.77 8.39
C CYS A 123 -10.68 -7.65 9.06
N ARG A 124 -11.77 -7.78 8.27
CA ARG A 124 -13.14 -7.72 8.80
C ARG A 124 -13.43 -8.88 9.75
N GLU A 125 -13.03 -10.10 9.41
CA GLU A 125 -13.21 -11.29 10.25
C GLU A 125 -12.43 -11.19 11.56
N ALA A 126 -11.20 -10.67 11.50
CA ALA A 126 -10.37 -10.44 12.68
C ALA A 126 -10.79 -9.21 13.52
N GLY A 127 -11.75 -8.40 13.03
CA GLY A 127 -12.16 -7.17 13.71
C GLY A 127 -11.11 -6.04 13.65
N VAL A 128 -10.15 -6.13 12.75
CA VAL A 128 -9.07 -5.15 12.62
C VAL A 128 -9.45 -4.06 11.61
N PRO A 129 -9.33 -2.78 11.96
CA PRO A 129 -9.61 -1.68 11.04
C PRO A 129 -8.58 -1.64 9.91
N ALA A 130 -9.06 -1.34 8.69
CA ALA A 130 -8.22 -1.25 7.52
C ALA A 130 -8.53 -0.02 6.65
N ILE A 131 -7.51 0.45 5.93
CA ILE A 131 -7.65 1.44 4.86
C ILE A 131 -7.06 0.86 3.57
N SER A 132 -7.79 0.99 2.48
CA SER A 132 -7.39 0.47 1.17
C SER A 132 -7.15 1.60 0.18
N CYS A 133 -5.95 1.64 -0.40
CA CYS A 133 -5.61 2.61 -1.43
C CYS A 133 -6.07 2.12 -2.80
N MET A 134 -6.81 2.98 -3.52
CA MET A 134 -7.27 2.72 -4.88
C MET A 134 -6.21 3.18 -5.91
N GLY A 135 -6.51 3.06 -7.20
CA GLY A 135 -5.59 3.48 -8.26
C GLY A 135 -5.27 4.97 -8.21
N ALA A 136 -3.99 5.30 -8.18
CA ALA A 136 -3.48 6.67 -8.15
C ALA A 136 -2.72 7.06 -9.43
N GLY A 137 -2.50 6.11 -10.35
CA GLY A 137 -1.78 6.35 -11.60
C GLY A 137 -2.52 7.25 -12.58
N ASN A 138 -1.77 7.96 -13.43
CA ASN A 138 -2.28 8.85 -14.48
C ASN A 138 -3.20 9.97 -13.97
N LYS A 139 -2.93 10.48 -12.76
CA LYS A 139 -3.65 11.58 -12.12
C LYS A 139 -2.67 12.67 -11.74
N LEU A 140 -3.05 13.93 -11.95
CA LEU A 140 -2.19 15.09 -11.73
C LEU A 140 -2.69 16.01 -10.63
N ASP A 141 -3.97 15.92 -10.26
CA ASP A 141 -4.55 16.76 -9.21
C ASP A 141 -4.50 16.05 -7.84
N PRO A 142 -3.52 16.37 -6.97
CA PRO A 142 -3.45 15.80 -5.64
C PRO A 142 -4.62 16.23 -4.75
N THR A 143 -5.29 17.34 -5.06
CA THR A 143 -6.42 17.86 -4.28
C THR A 143 -7.71 17.09 -4.55
N ALA A 144 -7.74 16.26 -5.61
CA ALA A 144 -8.88 15.40 -5.93
C ALA A 144 -8.92 14.10 -5.10
N PHE A 145 -7.89 13.81 -4.30
CA PHE A 145 -7.92 12.63 -3.43
C PHE A 145 -8.88 12.82 -2.25
N ARG A 146 -9.59 11.74 -1.94
CA ARG A 146 -10.59 11.67 -0.86
C ARG A 146 -10.41 10.41 -0.04
N VAL A 147 -10.84 10.46 1.22
CA VAL A 147 -10.99 9.30 2.09
C VAL A 147 -12.48 9.16 2.40
N ALA A 148 -13.04 8.01 2.07
CA ALA A 148 -14.44 7.69 2.36
C ALA A 148 -14.61 6.17 2.54
N PRO A 149 -15.74 5.71 3.11
CA PRO A 149 -16.12 4.30 2.98
C PRO A 149 -16.17 3.89 1.51
N VAL A 150 -15.73 2.68 1.21
CA VAL A 150 -15.63 2.19 -0.17
C VAL A 150 -16.97 2.30 -0.92
N GLU A 151 -18.09 2.17 -0.22
CA GLU A 151 -19.45 2.28 -0.75
C GLU A 151 -19.77 3.68 -1.29
N GLN A 152 -19.11 4.71 -0.77
CA GLN A 152 -19.31 6.11 -1.12
C GLN A 152 -18.32 6.63 -2.17
N THR A 153 -17.39 5.77 -2.63
CA THR A 153 -16.41 6.18 -3.64
C THR A 153 -17.06 6.40 -5.00
N SER A 154 -16.47 7.23 -5.84
CA SER A 154 -16.94 7.53 -7.19
C SER A 154 -15.78 7.56 -8.18
N VAL A 155 -16.05 7.69 -9.46
CA VAL A 155 -15.11 7.85 -10.59
C VAL A 155 -14.14 6.69 -10.74
N CYS A 156 -13.36 6.35 -9.71
CA CYS A 156 -12.28 5.37 -9.78
C CYS A 156 -12.76 3.96 -10.23
N PRO A 157 -12.22 3.40 -11.34
CA PRO A 157 -12.62 2.07 -11.84
C PRO A 157 -12.32 0.95 -10.85
N LEU A 158 -11.15 1.00 -10.19
CA LEU A 158 -10.76 0.01 -9.17
C LEU A 158 -11.74 0.05 -7.99
N ALA A 159 -12.08 1.23 -7.49
CA ALA A 159 -13.07 1.37 -6.42
C ALA A 159 -14.44 0.80 -6.79
N ARG A 160 -14.85 0.93 -8.06
CA ARG A 160 -16.09 0.31 -8.57
C ARG A 160 -16.07 -1.20 -8.45
N VAL A 161 -14.96 -1.83 -8.81
CA VAL A 161 -14.78 -3.28 -8.69
C VAL A 161 -14.78 -3.68 -7.21
N MET A 162 -14.01 -2.98 -6.37
CA MET A 162 -13.92 -3.24 -4.93
C MET A 162 -15.28 -3.14 -4.24
N ARG A 163 -16.07 -2.09 -4.52
CA ARG A 163 -17.45 -1.96 -3.99
C ARG A 163 -18.32 -3.17 -4.27
N ARG A 164 -18.31 -3.64 -5.54
CA ARG A 164 -19.13 -4.78 -5.95
C ARG A 164 -18.68 -6.06 -5.25
N GLU A 165 -17.39 -6.32 -5.24
CA GLU A 165 -16.83 -7.57 -4.73
C GLU A 165 -16.86 -7.67 -3.21
N LEU A 166 -16.61 -6.57 -2.50
CA LEU A 166 -16.73 -6.51 -1.04
C LEU A 166 -18.19 -6.66 -0.60
N LYS A 167 -19.12 -5.97 -1.28
CA LYS A 167 -20.56 -6.11 -1.00
C LYS A 167 -21.05 -7.56 -1.13
N ARG A 168 -20.61 -8.28 -2.17
CA ARG A 168 -20.96 -9.71 -2.38
C ARG A 168 -20.47 -10.61 -1.24
N ARG A 169 -19.43 -10.20 -0.51
CA ARG A 169 -18.83 -10.92 0.62
C ARG A 169 -19.27 -10.38 1.99
N GLY A 170 -20.21 -9.45 2.02
CA GLY A 170 -20.69 -8.86 3.27
C GLY A 170 -19.67 -7.95 3.99
N VAL A 171 -18.61 -7.53 3.28
CA VAL A 171 -17.59 -6.62 3.82
C VAL A 171 -18.00 -5.19 3.53
N THR A 172 -18.24 -4.41 4.59
CA THR A 172 -18.71 -3.02 4.52
C THR A 172 -17.90 -2.10 5.42
N GLY A 173 -17.97 -0.79 5.17
CA GLY A 173 -17.36 0.24 6.02
C GLY A 173 -15.84 0.35 5.88
N VAL A 174 -15.23 -0.34 4.91
CA VAL A 174 -13.80 -0.22 4.66
C VAL A 174 -13.47 1.19 4.18
N LYS A 175 -12.53 1.86 4.82
CA LYS A 175 -12.01 3.14 4.35
C LYS A 175 -11.23 2.96 3.06
N ALA A 176 -11.49 3.80 2.08
CA ALA A 176 -10.77 3.84 0.82
C ALA A 176 -10.15 5.22 0.59
N VAL A 177 -8.89 5.23 0.15
CA VAL A 177 -8.26 6.42 -0.43
C VAL A 177 -8.43 6.33 -1.94
N TYR A 178 -9.08 7.30 -2.56
CA TYR A 178 -9.36 7.31 -3.99
C TYR A 178 -9.34 8.74 -4.54
N SER A 179 -9.15 8.88 -5.85
CA SER A 179 -9.26 10.18 -6.50
C SER A 179 -10.57 10.30 -7.27
N THR A 180 -11.15 11.50 -7.24
CA THR A 180 -12.31 11.89 -8.06
C THR A 180 -11.90 12.42 -9.44
N GLU A 181 -10.59 12.50 -9.72
CA GLU A 181 -10.07 12.83 -11.05
C GLU A 181 -10.20 11.60 -11.97
N GLU A 182 -10.62 11.81 -13.22
CA GLU A 182 -10.53 10.79 -14.25
C GLU A 182 -9.06 10.55 -14.63
N ALA A 183 -8.67 9.28 -14.77
CA ALA A 183 -7.31 8.94 -15.18
C ALA A 183 -7.06 9.43 -16.61
N ARG A 184 -5.94 10.12 -16.83
CA ARG A 184 -5.54 10.58 -18.17
C ARG A 184 -5.06 9.41 -19.01
N THR A 185 -5.36 9.44 -20.29
CA THR A 185 -4.77 8.51 -21.26
C THR A 185 -3.30 8.91 -21.47
N PRO A 186 -2.33 8.02 -21.23
CA PRO A 186 -0.93 8.32 -21.55
C PRO A 186 -0.78 8.66 -23.04
N GLN A 187 0.00 9.68 -23.36
CA GLN A 187 0.41 9.90 -24.73
C GLN A 187 1.26 8.70 -25.19
N ALA A 188 0.99 8.19 -26.39
CA ALA A 188 1.83 7.14 -26.97
C ALA A 188 3.29 7.62 -26.97
N ALA A 189 4.22 6.80 -26.45
CA ALA A 189 5.63 7.09 -26.58
C ALA A 189 5.95 7.23 -28.07
N GLN A 190 6.61 8.32 -28.46
CA GLN A 190 7.09 8.46 -29.82
C GLN A 190 8.06 7.30 -30.10
N GLU A 191 7.93 6.66 -31.25
CA GLU A 191 8.81 5.56 -31.68
C GLU A 191 10.26 6.07 -31.77
N GLY A 192 10.99 6.03 -30.71
CA GLY A 192 12.36 6.49 -30.57
C GLY A 192 12.98 6.19 -29.23
N ASP A 193 12.17 6.05 -28.19
CA ASP A 193 12.64 5.86 -26.80
C ASP A 193 12.66 4.38 -26.33
N SER A 194 12.44 3.43 -27.22
CA SER A 194 12.43 1.99 -26.89
C SER A 194 13.82 1.36 -26.97
N LYS A 195 14.77 1.85 -26.20
CA LYS A 195 15.94 1.07 -25.79
C LYS A 195 15.92 0.90 -24.28
N GLY A 196 15.16 -0.08 -23.83
CA GLY A 196 15.16 -0.44 -22.41
C GLY A 196 13.97 -1.31 -22.03
N THR A 197 14.19 -2.62 -22.03
CA THR A 197 13.42 -3.69 -21.37
C THR A 197 11.97 -3.89 -21.83
N ALA A 198 11.81 -4.85 -22.73
CA ALA A 198 10.54 -5.50 -23.03
C ALA A 198 9.95 -6.14 -21.76
N GLY A 199 8.64 -5.88 -21.52
CA GLY A 199 7.79 -6.83 -20.85
C GLY A 199 7.29 -6.49 -19.45
N ARG A 200 6.76 -5.29 -19.21
CA ARG A 200 5.73 -5.12 -18.17
C ARG A 200 4.78 -3.99 -18.57
N PRO A 201 3.44 -4.21 -18.53
CA PRO A 201 2.52 -3.09 -18.69
C PRO A 201 2.80 -2.08 -17.57
N THR A 202 2.95 -0.81 -17.94
CA THR A 202 3.03 0.29 -17.00
C THR A 202 1.85 0.21 -16.04
N PRO A 203 2.06 0.16 -14.71
CA PRO A 203 0.95 0.29 -13.78
C PRO A 203 0.29 1.65 -14.02
N GLY A 204 -1.00 1.61 -14.37
CA GLY A 204 -1.83 2.80 -14.47
C GLY A 204 -2.13 3.43 -13.13
#